data_8480ac10af9f5f2d3ea8b17b73dc12cf
#
_entry.id   8480ac10af9f5f2d3ea8b17b73dc12cf
#
_cell.length_a   1.000
_cell.length_b   1.000
_cell.length_c   1.000
_cell.angle_alpha   90.00
_cell.angle_beta   90.00
_cell.angle_gamma   90.00
#
_symmetry.space_group_name_H-M   'P 1'
#
loop_
_entity.id
_entity.type
_entity.pdbx_description
1 polymer ?
#
loop_
_entity_poly.entity_id
_entity_poly.type
_entity_poly.pdbx_seq_one_letter_code
_entity_poly.pdbx_strand_id
1 'polypeptide(L)'
;MNLSIVIPTRNRPSYLARAIAYYAQFDAIQLIVCDSSEQPFIAEIPKHVSYHHFPEASFVEKIQSILPSLAKDYVVLSADDDFLLEHALNESIDFLSDNPTYSSVQGNYIAYYNLGKTLYYLPLYSQRIGKSVDFEAPLERIASYWGSGIQLFYSVYQKEDFCKVFQTADRTIRSLNLLEYHIGLTALLLGKNKYLPVFYSVRELISNSAGTNIGLDVLVSDPNQAVQYEAFIAGVSKVFSVVQPMSKDHEGIIRQQISQYLSSENAKAFYSVRDRNRRIKRLIPSSVRKLIYHAWLSFNRKKNAQNNLRIASMHNGFPFGNPLEESRLKQIEARILNQK
;
A
#
# COMPACT_ATOMS: atom_id res chain seq x y z
N MET A 1 -4.94 -15.70 14.83
CA MET A 1 -4.32 -14.37 14.54
C MET A 1 -5.23 -13.25 15.04
N ASN A 2 -4.74 -12.30 15.84
CA ASN A 2 -5.54 -11.16 16.33
C ASN A 2 -5.54 -9.99 15.30
N LEU A 3 -6.03 -10.24 14.08
CA LEU A 3 -5.91 -9.34 12.93
C LEU A 3 -7.23 -9.16 12.19
N SER A 4 -7.59 -7.92 11.89
CA SER A 4 -8.59 -7.56 10.89
C SER A 4 -7.90 -7.27 9.55
N ILE A 5 -8.26 -8.03 8.50
CA ILE A 5 -7.83 -7.75 7.12
C ILE A 5 -8.98 -7.04 6.43
N VAL A 6 -8.75 -5.84 5.93
CA VAL A 6 -9.74 -5.02 5.24
C VAL A 6 -9.39 -4.96 3.76
N ILE A 7 -10.31 -5.40 2.90
CA ILE A 7 -10.15 -5.43 1.43
C ILE A 7 -11.06 -4.37 0.81
N PRO A 8 -10.52 -3.19 0.44
CA PRO A 8 -11.26 -2.23 -0.37
C PRO A 8 -11.26 -2.68 -1.84
N THR A 9 -12.43 -2.73 -2.47
CA THR A 9 -12.59 -3.11 -3.89
C THR A 9 -13.56 -2.19 -4.61
N ARG A 10 -13.51 -2.14 -5.95
CA ARG A 10 -14.48 -1.47 -6.82
C ARG A 10 -14.41 -2.03 -8.24
N ASN A 11 -15.54 -2.54 -8.75
CA ASN A 11 -15.71 -3.04 -10.13
C ASN A 11 -14.67 -4.10 -10.55
N ARG A 12 -14.26 -4.98 -9.60
CA ARG A 12 -13.21 -5.99 -9.81
C ARG A 12 -13.58 -7.36 -9.23
N PRO A 13 -14.72 -7.95 -9.63
CA PRO A 13 -15.27 -9.15 -8.96
C PRO A 13 -14.33 -10.36 -9.02
N SER A 14 -13.56 -10.55 -10.10
CA SER A 14 -12.62 -11.67 -10.20
C SER A 14 -11.42 -11.55 -9.24
N TYR A 15 -10.91 -10.33 -9.04
CA TYR A 15 -9.86 -10.07 -8.06
C TYR A 15 -10.39 -10.25 -6.64
N LEU A 16 -11.59 -9.74 -6.36
CA LEU A 16 -12.23 -9.90 -5.06
C LEU A 16 -12.45 -11.38 -4.72
N ALA A 17 -12.99 -12.18 -5.66
CA ALA A 17 -13.18 -13.62 -5.46
C ALA A 17 -11.87 -14.32 -5.07
N ARG A 18 -10.78 -13.98 -5.75
CA ARG A 18 -9.44 -14.51 -5.49
C ARG A 18 -8.93 -14.12 -4.12
N ALA A 19 -9.07 -12.84 -3.74
CA ALA A 19 -8.64 -12.33 -2.44
C ALA A 19 -9.43 -12.99 -1.30
N ILE A 20 -10.75 -13.09 -1.41
CA ILE A 20 -11.58 -13.80 -0.43
C ILE A 20 -11.14 -15.25 -0.30
N ALA A 21 -10.98 -15.97 -1.40
CA ALA A 21 -10.57 -17.39 -1.39
C ALA A 21 -9.17 -17.58 -0.78
N TYR A 22 -8.29 -16.59 -0.86
CA TYR A 22 -6.97 -16.63 -0.24
C TYR A 22 -7.03 -16.35 1.26
N TYR A 23 -7.61 -15.22 1.67
CA TYR A 23 -7.60 -14.82 3.07
C TYR A 23 -8.57 -15.60 3.94
N ALA A 24 -9.66 -16.13 3.40
CA ALA A 24 -10.61 -16.95 4.15
C ALA A 24 -10.04 -18.26 4.74
N GLN A 25 -8.81 -18.63 4.35
CA GLN A 25 -8.10 -19.80 4.90
C GLN A 25 -7.22 -19.46 6.10
N PHE A 26 -7.02 -18.17 6.42
CA PHE A 26 -6.21 -17.77 7.56
C PHE A 26 -7.00 -17.99 8.84
N ASP A 27 -6.35 -18.64 9.81
CA ASP A 27 -7.03 -18.97 11.07
C ASP A 27 -7.23 -17.72 11.94
N ALA A 28 -8.44 -17.63 12.51
CA ALA A 28 -8.80 -16.63 13.54
C ALA A 28 -8.63 -15.16 13.14
N ILE A 29 -8.67 -14.84 11.84
CA ILE A 29 -8.74 -13.45 11.36
C ILE A 29 -10.19 -12.96 11.33
N GLN A 30 -10.34 -11.63 11.29
CA GLN A 30 -11.56 -10.97 10.83
C GLN A 30 -11.31 -10.47 9.39
N LEU A 31 -12.01 -11.03 8.41
CA LEU A 31 -11.95 -10.60 7.03
C LEU A 31 -13.14 -9.69 6.69
N ILE A 32 -12.86 -8.45 6.31
CA ILE A 32 -13.85 -7.42 5.99
C ILE A 32 -13.64 -6.96 4.54
N VAL A 33 -14.69 -7.03 3.74
CA VAL A 33 -14.71 -6.52 2.36
C VAL A 33 -15.50 -5.22 2.32
N CYS A 34 -14.89 -4.18 1.76
CA CYS A 34 -15.51 -2.87 1.54
C CYS A 34 -15.65 -2.63 0.04
N ASP A 35 -16.80 -2.99 -0.52
CA ASP A 35 -17.05 -2.90 -1.96
C ASP A 35 -17.81 -1.62 -2.31
N SER A 36 -17.23 -0.79 -3.18
CA SER A 36 -17.88 0.41 -3.73
C SER A 36 -18.22 0.27 -5.21
N SER A 37 -18.41 -0.95 -5.68
CA SER A 37 -18.88 -1.25 -7.03
C SER A 37 -20.30 -0.75 -7.25
N GLU A 38 -20.66 -0.48 -8.50
CA GLU A 38 -22.04 -0.14 -8.89
C GLU A 38 -23.02 -1.26 -8.56
N GLN A 39 -22.59 -2.51 -8.82
CA GLN A 39 -23.35 -3.72 -8.49
C GLN A 39 -22.63 -4.51 -7.39
N PRO A 40 -23.38 -5.11 -6.45
CA PRO A 40 -22.78 -5.90 -5.40
C PRO A 40 -22.13 -7.17 -5.97
N PHE A 41 -21.16 -7.71 -5.25
CA PHE A 41 -20.55 -9.00 -5.56
C PHE A 41 -21.57 -10.13 -5.34
N ILE A 42 -21.79 -10.94 -6.39
CA ILE A 42 -22.88 -11.94 -6.45
C ILE A 42 -22.44 -13.38 -6.16
N ALA A 43 -21.12 -13.65 -6.10
CA ALA A 43 -20.64 -14.99 -5.79
C ALA A 43 -20.83 -15.31 -4.31
N GLU A 44 -20.83 -16.60 -3.98
CA GLU A 44 -20.94 -17.06 -2.59
C GLU A 44 -19.75 -16.56 -1.75
N ILE A 45 -20.08 -15.95 -0.62
CA ILE A 45 -19.12 -15.42 0.35
C ILE A 45 -19.14 -16.32 1.59
N PRO A 46 -17.98 -16.83 2.07
CA PRO A 46 -17.91 -17.61 3.29
C PRO A 46 -18.54 -16.88 4.48
N LYS A 47 -19.30 -17.58 5.33
CA LYS A 47 -20.08 -17.00 6.43
C LYS A 47 -19.26 -16.17 7.45
N HIS A 48 -17.95 -16.44 7.55
CA HIS A 48 -17.06 -15.72 8.45
C HIS A 48 -16.43 -14.46 7.82
N VAL A 49 -16.77 -14.14 6.56
CA VAL A 49 -16.34 -12.94 5.87
C VAL A 49 -17.42 -11.87 5.96
N SER A 50 -17.08 -10.71 6.47
CA SER A 50 -17.99 -9.57 6.55
C SER A 50 -17.93 -8.79 5.22
N TYR A 51 -19.00 -8.84 4.44
CA TYR A 51 -19.10 -8.10 3.18
C TYR A 51 -20.02 -6.89 3.35
N HIS A 52 -19.48 -5.72 2.98
CA HIS A 52 -20.20 -4.45 3.01
C HIS A 52 -20.20 -3.82 1.62
N HIS A 53 -21.39 -3.54 1.09
CA HIS A 53 -21.57 -2.86 -0.19
C HIS A 53 -21.92 -1.39 0.05
N PHE A 54 -21.05 -0.51 -0.45
CA PHE A 54 -21.17 0.95 -0.35
C PHE A 54 -21.13 1.56 -1.76
N PRO A 55 -22.19 1.46 -2.56
CA PRO A 55 -22.19 1.89 -3.95
C PRO A 55 -21.72 3.35 -4.04
N GLU A 56 -20.78 3.60 -4.97
CA GLU A 56 -20.20 4.93 -5.25
C GLU A 56 -19.44 5.61 -4.09
N ALA A 57 -19.32 5.00 -2.92
CA ALA A 57 -18.55 5.56 -1.82
C ALA A 57 -17.08 5.73 -2.19
N SER A 58 -16.48 6.84 -1.76
CA SER A 58 -15.04 7.04 -1.87
C SER A 58 -14.27 6.03 -1.02
N PHE A 59 -12.96 5.97 -1.25
CA PHE A 59 -12.09 5.10 -0.45
C PHE A 59 -12.18 5.46 1.04
N VAL A 60 -12.13 6.75 1.37
CA VAL A 60 -12.20 7.21 2.77
C VAL A 60 -13.54 6.85 3.40
N GLU A 61 -14.65 7.13 2.71
CA GLU A 61 -16.01 6.86 3.22
C GLU A 61 -16.23 5.39 3.55
N LYS A 62 -15.86 4.47 2.64
CA LYS A 62 -16.07 3.05 2.90
C LYS A 62 -15.20 2.51 4.03
N ILE A 63 -13.96 3.00 4.20
CA ILE A 63 -13.12 2.59 5.32
C ILE A 63 -13.65 3.19 6.64
N GLN A 64 -14.04 4.46 6.67
CA GLN A 64 -14.63 5.07 7.86
C GLN A 64 -15.89 4.32 8.33
N SER A 65 -16.70 3.84 7.38
CA SER A 65 -17.96 3.14 7.69
C SER A 65 -17.75 1.81 8.43
N ILE A 66 -16.58 1.16 8.25
CA ILE A 66 -16.29 -0.13 8.90
C ILE A 66 -15.43 -0.01 10.17
N LEU A 67 -14.95 1.18 10.52
CA LEU A 67 -14.12 1.34 11.72
C LEU A 67 -14.79 0.81 12.99
N PRO A 68 -16.11 1.05 13.22
CA PRO A 68 -16.79 0.51 14.41
C PRO A 68 -16.89 -1.02 14.45
N SER A 69 -16.77 -1.69 13.31
CA SER A 69 -16.85 -3.15 13.20
C SER A 69 -15.50 -3.88 13.36
N LEU A 70 -14.41 -3.15 13.49
CA LEU A 70 -13.09 -3.73 13.73
C LEU A 70 -13.01 -4.40 15.10
N ALA A 71 -12.96 -5.72 15.13
CA ALA A 71 -13.03 -6.52 16.35
C ALA A 71 -11.64 -6.94 16.88
N LYS A 72 -10.59 -6.84 16.07
CA LYS A 72 -9.24 -7.27 16.42
C LYS A 72 -8.35 -6.08 16.79
N ASP A 73 -7.26 -6.34 17.53
CA ASP A 73 -6.37 -5.28 18.01
C ASP A 73 -5.41 -4.77 16.93
N TYR A 74 -5.23 -5.53 15.87
CA TYR A 74 -4.40 -5.15 14.72
C TYR A 74 -5.22 -5.12 13.44
N VAL A 75 -4.85 -4.23 12.52
CA VAL A 75 -5.56 -4.01 11.26
C VAL A 75 -4.55 -3.89 10.12
N VAL A 76 -4.87 -4.48 8.98
CA VAL A 76 -4.12 -4.27 7.74
C VAL A 76 -5.09 -4.05 6.57
N LEU A 77 -4.77 -3.09 5.70
CA LEU A 77 -5.41 -3.00 4.38
C LEU A 77 -4.74 -3.99 3.42
N SER A 78 -5.52 -4.63 2.59
CA SER A 78 -5.01 -5.42 1.46
C SER A 78 -5.75 -5.03 0.20
N ALA A 79 -5.02 -4.73 -0.87
CA ALA A 79 -5.64 -4.60 -2.18
C ALA A 79 -6.23 -5.94 -2.64
N ASP A 80 -7.28 -5.89 -3.45
CA ASP A 80 -7.95 -7.09 -3.98
C ASP A 80 -7.10 -7.88 -4.98
N ASP A 81 -5.99 -7.29 -5.48
CA ASP A 81 -5.02 -7.91 -6.38
C ASP A 81 -3.69 -8.31 -5.71
N ASP A 82 -3.54 -8.06 -4.41
CA ASP A 82 -2.33 -8.33 -3.65
C ASP A 82 -2.51 -9.49 -2.65
N PHE A 83 -1.39 -10.12 -2.27
CA PHE A 83 -1.37 -11.20 -1.29
C PHE A 83 -0.39 -10.86 -0.16
N LEU A 84 -0.89 -10.73 1.06
CA LEU A 84 -0.08 -10.62 2.27
C LEU A 84 0.21 -12.03 2.80
N LEU A 85 1.42 -12.28 3.29
CA LEU A 85 1.80 -13.61 3.75
C LEU A 85 1.52 -13.78 5.25
N GLU A 86 0.81 -14.83 5.59
CA GLU A 86 0.31 -15.08 6.94
C GLU A 86 1.43 -15.06 8.02
N HIS A 87 2.59 -15.67 7.74
CA HIS A 87 3.71 -15.65 8.68
C HIS A 87 4.23 -14.23 8.95
N ALA A 88 4.33 -13.41 7.90
CA ALA A 88 4.81 -12.04 8.05
C ALA A 88 3.81 -11.16 8.80
N LEU A 89 2.51 -11.45 8.65
CA LEU A 89 1.47 -10.81 9.45
C LEU A 89 1.59 -11.20 10.93
N ASN A 90 1.83 -12.48 11.25
CA ASN A 90 2.09 -12.94 12.63
C ASN A 90 3.33 -12.27 13.22
N GLU A 91 4.47 -12.28 12.51
CA GLU A 91 5.69 -11.61 12.97
C GLU A 91 5.49 -10.10 13.16
N SER A 92 4.66 -9.46 12.32
CA SER A 92 4.33 -8.04 12.48
C SER A 92 3.49 -7.78 13.74
N ILE A 93 2.54 -8.66 14.04
CA ILE A 93 1.71 -8.58 15.25
C ILE A 93 2.55 -8.79 16.50
N ASP A 94 3.39 -9.83 16.51
CA ASP A 94 4.28 -10.13 17.62
C ASP A 94 5.20 -8.94 17.91
N PHE A 95 5.78 -8.35 16.84
CA PHE A 95 6.60 -7.15 17.00
C PHE A 95 5.82 -5.97 17.60
N LEU A 96 4.60 -5.68 17.10
CA LEU A 96 3.78 -4.57 17.63
C LEU A 96 3.34 -4.81 19.07
N SER A 97 3.06 -6.05 19.43
CA SER A 97 2.71 -6.43 20.80
C SER A 97 3.84 -6.12 21.78
N ASP A 98 5.08 -6.39 21.39
CA ASP A 98 6.27 -6.19 22.22
C ASP A 98 6.79 -4.72 22.17
N ASN A 99 6.34 -3.95 21.17
CA ASN A 99 6.86 -2.60 20.91
C ASN A 99 5.74 -1.56 20.76
N PRO A 100 5.08 -1.13 21.85
CA PRO A 100 3.90 -0.26 21.79
C PRO A 100 4.17 1.17 21.27
N THR A 101 5.42 1.59 21.14
CA THR A 101 5.79 2.88 20.53
C THR A 101 5.78 2.86 19.00
N TYR A 102 5.57 1.69 18.39
CA TYR A 102 5.42 1.55 16.95
C TYR A 102 3.94 1.55 16.55
N SER A 103 3.55 2.45 15.66
CA SER A 103 2.20 2.51 15.11
C SER A 103 1.96 1.48 14.01
N SER A 104 3.02 1.08 13.33
CA SER A 104 2.90 0.23 12.15
C SER A 104 4.14 -0.60 11.84
N VAL A 105 3.93 -1.74 11.15
CA VAL A 105 4.97 -2.67 10.73
C VAL A 105 4.69 -3.15 9.31
N GLN A 106 5.74 -3.32 8.53
CA GLN A 106 5.69 -3.93 7.20
C GLN A 106 6.98 -4.72 6.92
N GLY A 107 7.02 -5.43 5.81
CA GLY A 107 8.21 -6.15 5.35
C GLY A 107 8.46 -5.99 3.86
N ASN A 108 9.12 -6.96 3.25
CA ASN A 108 9.54 -6.93 1.86
C ASN A 108 8.39 -7.24 0.89
N TYR A 109 8.37 -6.51 -0.24
CA TYR A 109 7.39 -6.65 -1.30
C TYR A 109 8.04 -7.24 -2.55
N ILE A 110 7.35 -8.21 -3.17
CA ILE A 110 7.67 -8.71 -4.50
C ILE A 110 6.50 -8.38 -5.43
N ALA A 111 6.81 -7.83 -6.59
CA ALA A 111 5.82 -7.64 -7.63
C ALA A 111 5.82 -8.79 -8.61
N TYR A 112 4.68 -9.07 -9.24
CA TYR A 112 4.60 -10.02 -10.35
C TYR A 112 3.76 -9.51 -11.50
N TYR A 113 4.08 -10.02 -12.70
CA TYR A 113 3.24 -9.91 -13.88
C TYR A 113 2.65 -11.27 -14.21
N ASN A 114 1.35 -11.32 -14.42
CA ASN A 114 0.68 -12.53 -14.89
C ASN A 114 0.72 -12.58 -16.43
N LEU A 115 1.45 -13.55 -16.98
CA LEU A 115 1.58 -13.79 -18.43
C LEU A 115 0.71 -14.96 -18.91
N GLY A 116 -0.30 -15.33 -18.14
CA GLY A 116 -1.26 -16.39 -18.42
C GLY A 116 -0.83 -17.77 -17.92
N LYS A 117 0.32 -18.28 -18.33
CA LYS A 117 0.84 -19.59 -17.89
C LYS A 117 2.06 -19.50 -16.98
N THR A 118 2.58 -18.30 -16.77
CA THR A 118 3.81 -18.06 -16.01
C THR A 118 3.74 -16.73 -15.33
N LEU A 119 4.18 -16.66 -14.10
CA LEU A 119 4.39 -15.42 -13.37
C LEU A 119 5.82 -14.94 -13.54
N TYR A 120 5.99 -13.66 -13.68
CA TYR A 120 7.28 -12.99 -13.76
C TYR A 120 7.46 -12.06 -12.57
N TYR A 121 8.42 -12.35 -11.70
CA TYR A 121 8.64 -11.61 -10.46
C TYR A 121 9.67 -10.51 -10.63
N LEU A 122 9.45 -9.40 -9.93
CA LEU A 122 10.34 -8.25 -9.84
C LEU A 122 10.46 -7.78 -8.39
N PRO A 123 11.65 -7.31 -7.97
CA PRO A 123 11.75 -6.63 -6.69
C PRO A 123 10.95 -5.33 -6.72
N LEU A 124 10.17 -5.10 -5.67
CA LEU A 124 9.41 -3.89 -5.49
C LEU A 124 9.97 -3.12 -4.29
N TYR A 125 10.12 -1.80 -4.45
CA TYR A 125 10.64 -0.92 -3.40
C TYR A 125 12.04 -1.28 -2.88
N SER A 126 12.92 -1.81 -3.72
CA SER A 126 14.27 -2.28 -3.34
C SER A 126 15.13 -1.22 -2.64
N GLN A 127 14.92 0.07 -2.93
CA GLN A 127 15.63 1.18 -2.29
C GLN A 127 15.21 1.43 -0.83
N ARG A 128 14.14 0.79 -0.37
CA ARG A 128 13.50 1.01 0.95
C ARG A 128 13.70 -0.14 1.91
N ILE A 129 14.32 -1.22 1.44
CA ILE A 129 14.48 -2.45 2.20
C ILE A 129 15.29 -2.17 3.46
N GLY A 130 14.79 -2.65 4.58
CA GLY A 130 15.43 -2.54 5.88
C GLY A 130 15.40 -1.14 6.51
N LYS A 131 14.68 -0.17 5.92
CA LYS A 131 14.60 1.19 6.45
C LYS A 131 13.37 1.34 7.34
N SER A 132 13.56 1.12 8.63
CA SER A 132 12.60 1.53 9.66
C SER A 132 12.62 3.06 9.83
N VAL A 133 11.51 3.61 10.33
CA VAL A 133 11.43 5.01 10.76
C VAL A 133 11.20 5.00 12.27
N ASP A 134 12.29 5.05 13.02
CA ASP A 134 12.31 4.79 14.47
C ASP A 134 12.86 5.96 15.30
N PHE A 135 12.91 7.17 14.72
CA PHE A 135 13.23 8.39 15.46
C PHE A 135 12.26 8.63 16.60
N GLU A 136 12.76 9.15 17.73
CA GLU A 136 11.91 9.47 18.88
C GLU A 136 10.99 10.67 18.61
N ALA A 137 11.51 11.72 17.98
CA ALA A 137 10.74 12.91 17.71
C ALA A 137 9.80 12.72 16.50
N PRO A 138 8.50 13.03 16.61
CA PRO A 138 7.53 12.92 15.51
C PRO A 138 7.94 13.70 14.25
N LEU A 139 8.53 14.89 14.42
CA LEU A 139 8.98 15.72 13.31
C LEU A 139 10.14 15.08 12.53
N GLU A 140 11.05 14.40 13.20
CA GLU A 140 12.15 13.67 12.54
C GLU A 140 11.61 12.49 11.75
N ARG A 141 10.58 11.79 12.29
CA ARG A 141 9.90 10.72 11.55
C ARG A 141 9.26 11.23 10.27
N ILE A 142 8.53 12.35 10.32
CA ILE A 142 7.94 12.96 9.12
C ILE A 142 9.02 13.44 8.16
N ALA A 143 10.07 14.09 8.64
CA ALA A 143 11.16 14.57 7.79
C ALA A 143 11.85 13.40 7.05
N SER A 144 12.06 12.27 7.71
CA SER A 144 12.63 11.07 7.11
C SER A 144 11.71 10.39 6.09
N TYR A 145 10.40 10.59 6.21
CA TYR A 145 9.42 10.04 5.27
C TYR A 145 9.54 10.67 3.88
N TRP A 146 9.76 11.98 3.81
CA TRP A 146 9.89 12.69 2.54
C TRP A 146 11.12 12.19 1.76
N GLY A 147 10.92 11.74 0.55
CA GLY A 147 11.99 11.19 -0.29
C GLY A 147 12.44 9.76 0.03
N SER A 148 12.03 9.20 1.16
CA SER A 148 12.31 7.78 1.48
C SER A 148 11.55 6.85 0.54
N GLY A 149 10.39 7.32 0.09
CA GLY A 149 9.44 6.58 -0.69
C GLY A 149 8.84 5.38 0.06
N ILE A 150 8.86 5.37 1.38
CA ILE A 150 8.19 4.35 2.21
C ILE A 150 6.69 4.49 1.98
N GLN A 151 6.02 3.37 1.65
CA GLN A 151 4.57 3.32 1.56
C GLN A 151 4.04 2.56 2.76
N LEU A 152 3.30 3.27 3.61
CA LEU A 152 2.73 2.70 4.84
C LEU A 152 1.30 2.21 4.64
N PHE A 153 0.72 2.39 3.46
CA PHE A 153 -0.68 2.12 3.16
C PHE A 153 -1.11 0.67 3.53
N TYR A 154 -0.24 -0.30 3.28
CA TYR A 154 -0.49 -1.72 3.52
C TYR A 154 0.32 -2.29 4.69
N SER A 155 0.72 -1.46 5.64
CA SER A 155 1.35 -1.92 6.88
C SER A 155 0.32 -2.56 7.81
N VAL A 156 0.77 -3.42 8.72
CA VAL A 156 -0.01 -3.83 9.89
C VAL A 156 0.03 -2.68 10.89
N TYR A 157 -1.12 -2.27 11.38
CA TYR A 157 -1.30 -1.18 12.34
C TYR A 157 -1.86 -1.70 13.66
N GLN A 158 -1.58 -1.02 14.76
CA GLN A 158 -2.43 -1.06 15.93
C GLN A 158 -3.81 -0.49 15.55
N LYS A 159 -4.90 -1.13 15.97
CA LYS A 159 -6.27 -0.72 15.61
C LYS A 159 -6.57 0.74 15.95
N GLU A 160 -6.14 1.17 17.13
CA GLU A 160 -6.38 2.55 17.57
C GLU A 160 -5.72 3.58 16.65
N ASP A 161 -4.49 3.32 16.21
CA ASP A 161 -3.78 4.20 15.31
C ASP A 161 -4.38 4.16 13.90
N PHE A 162 -4.77 2.98 13.41
CA PHE A 162 -5.51 2.84 12.16
C PHE A 162 -6.82 3.64 12.18
N CYS A 163 -7.57 3.56 13.28
CA CYS A 163 -8.80 4.33 13.44
C CYS A 163 -8.52 5.84 13.43
N LYS A 164 -7.52 6.32 14.17
CA LYS A 164 -7.14 7.75 14.17
C LYS A 164 -6.74 8.25 12.78
N VAL A 165 -5.95 7.46 12.04
CA VAL A 165 -5.53 7.77 10.67
C VAL A 165 -6.74 8.01 9.77
N PHE A 166 -7.71 7.10 9.78
CA PHE A 166 -8.88 7.21 8.91
C PHE A 166 -9.94 8.19 9.42
N GLN A 167 -10.11 8.37 10.73
CA GLN A 167 -11.02 9.36 11.30
C GLN A 167 -10.59 10.81 10.97
N THR A 168 -9.31 11.04 10.73
CA THR A 168 -8.78 12.36 10.36
C THR A 168 -8.65 12.57 8.85
N ALA A 169 -8.81 11.51 8.05
CA ALA A 169 -8.88 11.62 6.60
C ALA A 169 -10.23 12.22 6.17
N ASP A 170 -10.19 13.33 5.45
CA ASP A 170 -11.41 13.98 4.96
C ASP A 170 -11.96 13.25 3.73
N ARG A 171 -13.30 13.18 3.65
CA ARG A 171 -14.02 12.51 2.55
C ARG A 171 -13.86 13.19 1.19
N THR A 172 -13.42 14.43 1.18
CA THR A 172 -13.12 15.16 -0.07
C THR A 172 -11.81 14.68 -0.72
N ILE A 173 -10.96 13.96 0.00
CA ILE A 173 -9.73 13.39 -0.56
C ILE A 173 -10.10 12.22 -1.47
N ARG A 174 -10.09 12.47 -2.78
CA ARG A 174 -10.34 11.48 -3.84
C ARG A 174 -9.04 10.93 -4.45
N SER A 175 -7.95 11.68 -4.32
CA SER A 175 -6.64 11.26 -4.78
C SER A 175 -6.05 10.20 -3.86
N LEU A 176 -5.84 8.98 -4.36
CA LEU A 176 -5.17 7.92 -3.61
C LEU A 176 -3.73 8.31 -3.22
N ASN A 177 -3.05 9.11 -4.03
CA ASN A 177 -1.71 9.58 -3.67
C ASN A 177 -1.73 10.54 -2.47
N LEU A 178 -2.69 11.47 -2.39
CA LEU A 178 -2.85 12.30 -1.18
C LEU A 178 -3.22 11.46 0.03
N LEU A 179 -4.07 10.45 -0.17
CA LEU A 179 -4.45 9.53 0.91
C LEU A 179 -3.24 8.70 1.38
N GLU A 180 -2.37 8.24 0.47
CA GLU A 180 -1.11 7.56 0.84
C GLU A 180 -0.21 8.46 1.70
N TYR A 181 -0.08 9.75 1.32
CA TYR A 181 0.65 10.72 2.15
C TYR A 181 -0.03 10.98 3.50
N HIS A 182 -1.36 11.11 3.51
CA HIS A 182 -2.12 11.29 4.74
C HIS A 182 -1.87 10.13 5.71
N ILE A 183 -2.04 8.90 5.24
CA ILE A 183 -1.82 7.69 6.05
C ILE A 183 -0.38 7.61 6.53
N GLY A 184 0.60 7.85 5.64
CA GLY A 184 2.01 7.79 6.01
C GLY A 184 2.40 8.81 7.07
N LEU A 185 2.02 10.07 6.89
CA LEU A 185 2.36 11.14 7.83
C LEU A 185 1.65 10.99 9.17
N THR A 186 0.34 10.68 9.14
CA THR A 186 -0.42 10.49 10.38
C THR A 186 0.06 9.29 11.18
N ALA A 187 0.37 8.16 10.52
CA ALA A 187 0.94 7.00 11.19
C ALA A 187 2.29 7.32 11.86
N LEU A 188 3.16 8.06 11.16
CA LEU A 188 4.47 8.45 11.69
C LEU A 188 4.40 9.55 12.76
N LEU A 189 3.35 10.35 12.79
CA LEU A 189 3.06 11.21 13.92
C LEU A 189 2.69 10.40 15.16
N LEU A 190 1.81 9.42 15.00
CA LEU A 190 1.31 8.59 16.09
C LEU A 190 2.39 7.68 16.68
N GLY A 191 3.27 7.10 15.85
CA GLY A 191 4.31 6.19 16.32
C GLY A 191 5.43 5.96 15.31
N LYS A 192 6.34 5.08 15.67
CA LYS A 192 7.42 4.61 14.81
C LYS A 192 6.89 3.62 13.75
N ASN A 193 7.63 3.42 12.67
CA ASN A 193 7.38 2.35 11.71
C ASN A 193 8.55 1.37 11.68
N LYS A 194 8.26 0.08 11.80
CA LYS A 194 9.24 -1.00 11.64
C LYS A 194 9.18 -1.61 10.26
N TYR A 195 10.36 -1.83 9.71
CA TYR A 195 10.53 -2.66 8.53
C TYR A 195 11.19 -3.98 8.94
N LEU A 196 10.46 -5.10 8.85
CA LEU A 196 10.98 -6.42 9.14
C LEU A 196 11.65 -7.04 7.90
N PRO A 197 12.74 -7.79 8.06
CA PRO A 197 13.43 -8.46 6.96
C PRO A 197 12.71 -9.76 6.55
N VAL A 198 11.38 -9.71 6.42
CA VAL A 198 10.53 -10.84 6.09
C VAL A 198 9.83 -10.65 4.75
N PHE A 199 9.51 -11.74 4.08
CA PHE A 199 8.70 -11.71 2.87
C PHE A 199 7.25 -11.41 3.25
N TYR A 200 6.80 -10.19 2.96
CA TYR A 200 5.56 -9.63 3.47
C TYR A 200 4.42 -9.69 2.46
N SER A 201 4.67 -9.32 1.21
CA SER A 201 3.61 -9.18 0.22
C SER A 201 4.03 -9.52 -1.20
N VAL A 202 3.11 -10.16 -1.93
CA VAL A 202 3.19 -10.40 -3.38
C VAL A 202 2.16 -9.50 -4.07
N ARG A 203 2.61 -8.57 -4.91
CA ARG A 203 1.76 -7.55 -5.54
C ARG A 203 1.63 -7.75 -7.04
N GLU A 204 0.41 -7.71 -7.55
CA GLU A 204 0.17 -7.77 -8.99
C GLU A 204 0.45 -6.43 -9.65
N LEU A 205 1.31 -6.43 -10.68
CA LEU A 205 1.52 -5.26 -11.52
C LEU A 205 0.55 -5.28 -12.69
N ILE A 206 -0.52 -4.54 -12.57
CA ILE A 206 -1.54 -4.38 -13.60
C ILE A 206 -1.42 -3.03 -14.31
N SER A 207 -1.77 -3.01 -15.60
CA SER A 207 -1.70 -1.78 -16.42
C SER A 207 -2.68 -0.69 -16.00
N ASN A 208 -3.74 -1.04 -15.27
CA ASN A 208 -4.84 -0.18 -14.87
C ASN A 208 -4.98 -0.13 -13.34
N SER A 209 -3.89 0.09 -12.61
CA SER A 209 -3.99 0.33 -11.17
C SER A 209 -4.76 1.63 -10.90
N ALA A 210 -5.60 1.64 -9.87
CA ALA A 210 -6.40 2.80 -9.46
C ALA A 210 -5.55 3.98 -8.95
N GLY A 211 -4.26 3.77 -8.71
CA GLY A 211 -3.32 4.83 -8.33
C GLY A 211 -3.21 5.87 -9.43
N THR A 212 -3.73 7.06 -9.19
CA THR A 212 -3.50 8.20 -10.07
C THR A 212 -2.02 8.54 -10.01
N ASN A 213 -1.37 8.56 -11.17
CA ASN A 213 0.04 8.95 -11.28
C ASN A 213 0.26 10.48 -11.10
N ILE A 214 -0.61 11.18 -10.35
CA ILE A 214 -0.47 12.61 -10.05
C ILE A 214 0.54 12.70 -8.90
N GLY A 215 1.62 13.42 -9.09
CA GLY A 215 2.62 13.60 -8.03
C GLY A 215 2.25 14.70 -7.06
N LEU A 216 2.94 14.72 -5.93
CA LEU A 216 2.74 15.73 -4.90
C LEU A 216 2.96 17.16 -5.44
N ASP A 217 3.92 17.35 -6.35
CA ASP A 217 4.18 18.61 -7.05
C ASP A 217 2.95 19.17 -7.75
N VAL A 218 2.19 18.32 -8.45
CA VAL A 218 0.95 18.70 -9.11
C VAL A 218 -0.18 18.88 -8.10
N LEU A 219 -0.28 18.01 -7.10
CA LEU A 219 -1.31 18.10 -6.05
C LEU A 219 -1.22 19.41 -5.25
N VAL A 220 0.01 19.93 -5.07
CA VAL A 220 0.26 21.21 -4.38
C VAL A 220 0.03 22.42 -5.28
N SER A 221 0.32 22.32 -6.59
CA SER A 221 0.33 23.46 -7.51
C SER A 221 -0.93 23.62 -8.37
N ASP A 222 -1.73 22.56 -8.53
CA ASP A 222 -2.93 22.58 -9.36
C ASP A 222 -4.14 23.12 -8.57
N PRO A 223 -4.72 24.27 -8.97
CA PRO A 223 -5.90 24.83 -8.29
C PRO A 223 -7.09 23.85 -8.21
N ASN A 224 -7.22 22.92 -9.16
CA ASN A 224 -8.27 21.90 -9.13
C ASN A 224 -8.07 20.85 -8.02
N GLN A 225 -6.90 20.79 -7.45
CA GLN A 225 -6.58 19.88 -6.32
C GLN A 225 -6.61 20.63 -4.97
N ALA A 226 -6.77 21.93 -4.96
CA ALA A 226 -6.64 22.76 -3.76
C ALA A 226 -7.54 22.28 -2.60
N VAL A 227 -8.81 21.97 -2.86
CA VAL A 227 -9.75 21.50 -1.83
C VAL A 227 -9.25 20.21 -1.17
N GLN A 228 -8.78 19.24 -1.97
CA GLN A 228 -8.26 17.99 -1.44
C GLN A 228 -6.93 18.19 -0.70
N TYR A 229 -6.08 19.09 -1.20
CA TYR A 229 -4.81 19.40 -0.57
C TYR A 229 -5.00 20.10 0.78
N GLU A 230 -5.91 21.07 0.87
CA GLU A 230 -6.25 21.72 2.14
C GLU A 230 -6.84 20.73 3.15
N ALA A 231 -7.75 19.87 2.71
CA ALA A 231 -8.32 18.80 3.53
C ALA A 231 -7.24 17.82 4.05
N PHE A 232 -6.27 17.48 3.22
CA PHE A 232 -5.11 16.67 3.61
C PHE A 232 -4.26 17.37 4.69
N ILE A 233 -3.91 18.64 4.49
CA ILE A 233 -3.13 19.43 5.47
C ILE A 233 -3.88 19.48 6.81
N ALA A 234 -5.16 19.83 6.79
CA ALA A 234 -5.99 19.92 7.99
C ALA A 234 -6.07 18.57 8.73
N GLY A 235 -6.25 17.47 7.99
CA GLY A 235 -6.31 16.14 8.60
C GLY A 235 -5.00 15.72 9.28
N VAL A 236 -3.86 15.93 8.63
CA VAL A 236 -2.54 15.66 9.23
C VAL A 236 -2.28 16.57 10.43
N SER A 237 -2.61 17.85 10.32
CA SER A 237 -2.43 18.84 11.40
C SER A 237 -3.25 18.53 12.63
N LYS A 238 -4.45 17.96 12.44
CA LYS A 238 -5.30 17.49 13.55
C LYS A 238 -4.61 16.42 14.39
N VAL A 239 -3.96 15.44 13.76
CA VAL A 239 -3.16 14.43 14.48
C VAL A 239 -1.96 15.07 15.14
N PHE A 240 -1.26 15.95 14.41
CA PHE A 240 -0.08 16.63 14.91
C PHE A 240 -0.37 17.47 16.17
N SER A 241 -1.50 18.17 16.21
CA SER A 241 -1.91 18.98 17.37
C SER A 241 -2.16 18.13 18.63
N VAL A 242 -2.60 16.89 18.47
CA VAL A 242 -2.78 15.95 19.59
C VAL A 242 -1.43 15.43 20.08
N VAL A 243 -0.51 15.12 19.17
CA VAL A 243 0.81 14.54 19.50
C VAL A 243 1.78 15.60 20.04
N GLN A 244 1.71 16.83 19.55
CA GLN A 244 2.56 17.96 19.96
C GLN A 244 1.74 19.21 20.25
N PRO A 245 0.96 19.27 21.32
CA PRO A 245 0.03 20.38 21.61
C PRO A 245 0.72 21.73 21.87
N MET A 246 2.01 21.72 22.19
CA MET A 246 2.77 22.95 22.47
C MET A 246 3.18 23.72 21.19
N SER A 247 3.10 23.10 20.02
CA SER A 247 3.33 23.79 18.75
C SER A 247 2.15 24.71 18.43
N LYS A 248 2.42 25.93 17.92
CA LYS A 248 1.37 26.91 17.59
C LYS A 248 0.97 26.91 16.11
N ASP A 249 1.78 26.30 15.24
CA ASP A 249 1.55 26.32 13.78
C ASP A 249 1.82 24.95 13.17
N HIS A 250 0.92 24.00 13.42
CA HIS A 250 1.03 22.64 12.90
C HIS A 250 0.91 22.60 11.36
N GLU A 251 0.01 23.39 10.79
CA GLU A 251 -0.16 23.45 9.31
C GLU A 251 1.06 24.03 8.62
N GLY A 252 1.58 25.16 9.12
CA GLY A 252 2.76 25.80 8.55
C GLY A 252 3.98 24.88 8.58
N ILE A 253 4.19 24.13 9.66
CA ILE A 253 5.28 23.14 9.76
C ILE A 253 5.13 22.06 8.69
N ILE A 254 3.95 21.49 8.49
CA ILE A 254 3.72 20.46 7.47
C ILE A 254 3.95 21.02 6.07
N ARG A 255 3.40 22.20 5.76
CA ARG A 255 3.59 22.89 4.48
C ARG A 255 5.06 23.19 4.23
N GLN A 256 5.79 23.63 5.24
CA GLN A 256 7.22 23.89 5.15
C GLN A 256 8.00 22.62 4.80
N GLN A 257 7.72 21.51 5.43
CA GLN A 257 8.38 20.23 5.11
C GLN A 257 8.08 19.76 3.69
N ILE A 258 6.82 19.89 3.23
CA ILE A 258 6.44 19.59 1.85
C ILE A 258 7.21 20.48 0.86
N SER A 259 7.27 21.79 1.13
CA SER A 259 7.99 22.74 0.31
C SER A 259 9.48 22.46 0.23
N GLN A 260 10.10 22.14 1.36
CA GLN A 260 11.52 21.73 1.44
C GLN A 260 11.78 20.47 0.62
N TYR A 261 10.92 19.46 0.76
CA TYR A 261 11.03 18.24 -0.05
C TYR A 261 10.91 18.52 -1.54
N LEU A 262 9.88 19.25 -1.98
CA LEU A 262 9.66 19.57 -3.40
C LEU A 262 10.79 20.43 -4.00
N SER A 263 11.45 21.23 -3.19
CA SER A 263 12.60 22.06 -3.58
C SER A 263 13.90 21.27 -3.68
N SER A 264 13.96 20.06 -3.13
CA SER A 264 15.15 19.22 -3.12
C SER A 264 15.53 18.73 -4.53
N GLU A 265 16.84 18.55 -4.78
CA GLU A 265 17.33 18.02 -6.05
C GLU A 265 16.80 16.60 -6.34
N ASN A 266 16.64 15.77 -5.32
CA ASN A 266 16.08 14.43 -5.45
C ASN A 266 14.63 14.46 -5.93
N ALA A 267 13.79 15.33 -5.37
CA ALA A 267 12.40 15.48 -5.80
C ALA A 267 12.33 16.04 -7.23
N LYS A 268 13.11 17.08 -7.55
CA LYS A 268 13.16 17.65 -8.91
C LYS A 268 13.57 16.62 -9.95
N ALA A 269 14.61 15.82 -9.67
CA ALA A 269 15.06 14.75 -10.54
C ALA A 269 13.96 13.67 -10.71
N PHE A 270 13.33 13.23 -9.61
CA PHE A 270 12.25 12.26 -9.65
C PHE A 270 11.06 12.73 -10.49
N TYR A 271 10.57 13.94 -10.25
CA TYR A 271 9.42 14.48 -10.98
C TYR A 271 9.73 14.77 -12.45
N SER A 272 10.93 15.24 -12.80
CA SER A 272 11.35 15.46 -14.18
C SER A 272 11.37 14.16 -15.01
N VAL A 273 11.90 13.07 -14.44
CA VAL A 273 11.90 11.75 -15.08
C VAL A 273 10.46 11.23 -15.25
N ARG A 274 9.63 11.41 -14.22
CA ARG A 274 8.22 11.02 -14.28
C ARG A 274 7.46 11.75 -15.39
N ASP A 275 7.63 13.05 -15.51
CA ASP A 275 6.94 13.87 -16.51
C ASP A 275 7.42 13.56 -17.93
N ARG A 276 8.72 13.32 -18.11
CA ARG A 276 9.26 12.82 -19.37
C ARG A 276 8.62 11.48 -19.75
N ASN A 277 8.56 10.55 -18.83
CA ASN A 277 7.95 9.24 -19.06
C ASN A 277 6.44 9.34 -19.38
N ARG A 278 5.72 10.27 -18.76
CA ARG A 278 4.32 10.57 -19.06
C ARG A 278 4.14 11.09 -20.48
N ARG A 279 4.99 12.05 -20.90
CA ARG A 279 4.95 12.60 -22.29
C ARG A 279 5.18 11.49 -23.30
N ILE A 280 6.19 10.64 -23.09
CA ILE A 280 6.48 9.50 -23.95
C ILE A 280 5.29 8.51 -23.98
N LYS A 281 4.72 8.19 -22.81
CA LYS A 281 3.54 7.30 -22.74
C LYS A 281 2.31 7.84 -23.47
N ARG A 282 2.12 9.17 -23.54
CA ARG A 282 1.02 9.79 -24.30
C ARG A 282 1.22 9.69 -25.82
N LEU A 283 2.47 9.70 -26.29
CA LEU A 283 2.81 9.63 -27.70
C LEU A 283 2.71 8.19 -28.27
N ILE A 284 2.73 7.18 -27.42
CA ILE A 284 2.68 5.77 -27.84
C ILE A 284 1.28 5.21 -27.56
N PRO A 285 0.54 4.75 -28.58
CA PRO A 285 -0.76 4.11 -28.39
C PRO A 285 -0.69 2.94 -27.40
N SER A 286 -1.78 2.73 -26.64
CA SER A 286 -1.81 1.70 -25.58
C SER A 286 -1.54 0.29 -26.10
N SER A 287 -2.02 -0.02 -27.34
CA SER A 287 -1.76 -1.29 -28.03
C SER A 287 -0.26 -1.50 -28.32
N VAL A 288 0.41 -0.45 -28.80
CA VAL A 288 1.84 -0.48 -29.10
C VAL A 288 2.65 -0.61 -27.80
N ARG A 289 2.26 0.08 -26.74
CA ARG A 289 2.89 -0.06 -25.41
C ARG A 289 2.78 -1.49 -24.89
N LYS A 290 1.61 -2.13 -25.04
CA LYS A 290 1.43 -3.55 -24.67
C LYS A 290 2.34 -4.45 -25.50
N LEU A 291 2.45 -4.21 -26.79
CA LEU A 291 3.32 -4.99 -27.68
C LEU A 291 4.80 -4.87 -27.32
N ILE A 292 5.27 -3.64 -27.15
CA ILE A 292 6.66 -3.37 -26.70
C ILE A 292 6.93 -4.04 -25.35
N TYR A 293 6.00 -3.95 -24.43
CA TYR A 293 6.09 -4.55 -23.11
C TYR A 293 6.15 -6.08 -23.19
N HIS A 294 5.28 -6.72 -23.98
CA HIS A 294 5.32 -8.16 -24.21
C HIS A 294 6.61 -8.61 -24.93
N ALA A 295 7.10 -7.84 -25.89
CA ALA A 295 8.37 -8.10 -26.56
C ALA A 295 9.54 -8.00 -25.58
N TRP A 296 9.57 -6.98 -24.74
CA TRP A 296 10.58 -6.80 -23.69
C TRP A 296 10.56 -7.94 -22.66
N LEU A 297 9.37 -8.33 -22.20
CA LEU A 297 9.20 -9.48 -21.31
C LEU A 297 9.66 -10.78 -21.97
N SER A 298 9.31 -11.01 -23.23
CA SER A 298 9.70 -12.20 -23.98
C SER A 298 11.21 -12.27 -24.19
N PHE A 299 11.87 -11.14 -24.46
CA PHE A 299 13.32 -11.05 -24.60
C PHE A 299 14.04 -11.30 -23.26
N ASN A 300 13.55 -10.72 -22.19
CA ASN A 300 14.12 -10.92 -20.86
C ASN A 300 13.77 -12.29 -20.26
N ARG A 301 12.69 -12.94 -20.70
CA ARG A 301 12.25 -14.27 -20.26
C ARG A 301 13.32 -15.34 -20.45
N LYS A 302 14.01 -15.35 -21.59
CA LYS A 302 15.10 -16.30 -21.87
C LYS A 302 16.32 -16.09 -20.97
N LYS A 303 16.59 -14.83 -20.59
CA LYS A 303 17.75 -14.45 -19.79
C LYS A 303 17.53 -14.61 -18.27
N ASN A 304 16.29 -14.55 -17.84
CA ASN A 304 15.91 -14.39 -16.42
C ASN A 304 15.02 -15.52 -15.87
N ALA A 305 14.57 -16.47 -16.70
CA ALA A 305 13.61 -17.51 -16.25
C ALA A 305 14.14 -18.39 -15.10
N GLN A 306 15.46 -18.59 -15.03
CA GLN A 306 16.11 -19.35 -13.96
C GLN A 306 16.50 -18.48 -12.74
N ASN A 307 16.50 -17.14 -12.90
CA ASN A 307 17.02 -16.22 -11.91
C ASN A 307 15.95 -15.27 -11.31
N ASN A 308 14.72 -15.27 -11.81
CA ASN A 308 13.73 -14.25 -11.44
C ASN A 308 13.41 -14.20 -9.96
N LEU A 309 13.13 -15.35 -9.36
CA LEU A 309 12.92 -15.44 -7.91
C LEU A 309 14.23 -15.15 -7.16
N ARG A 310 15.35 -15.65 -7.65
CA ARG A 310 16.67 -15.48 -7.04
C ARG A 310 17.15 -14.02 -7.10
N ILE A 311 16.86 -13.29 -8.18
CA ILE A 311 17.21 -11.88 -8.34
C ILE A 311 16.31 -11.01 -7.45
N ALA A 312 15.01 -11.26 -7.41
CA ALA A 312 14.10 -10.57 -6.51
C ALA A 312 14.55 -10.73 -5.04
N SER A 313 14.95 -11.93 -4.65
CA SER A 313 15.43 -12.25 -3.31
C SER A 313 16.76 -11.59 -2.99
N MET A 314 17.74 -11.66 -3.88
CA MET A 314 19.08 -11.08 -3.65
C MET A 314 19.03 -9.55 -3.52
N HIS A 315 18.20 -8.88 -4.32
CA HIS A 315 18.01 -7.43 -4.21
C HIS A 315 17.24 -7.01 -2.97
N ASN A 316 16.42 -7.90 -2.40
CA ASN A 316 15.58 -7.60 -1.24
C ASN A 316 16.19 -8.03 0.09
N GLY A 317 17.46 -8.49 0.11
CA GLY A 317 18.07 -9.01 1.33
C GLY A 317 17.42 -10.31 1.82
N PHE A 318 16.60 -10.94 0.98
CA PHE A 318 15.94 -12.19 1.28
C PHE A 318 16.93 -13.34 1.23
N PRO A 319 17.00 -14.17 2.26
CA PRO A 319 17.61 -15.47 2.14
C PRO A 319 16.67 -16.38 1.33
N PHE A 320 16.73 -16.28 0.01
CA PHE A 320 16.14 -17.30 -0.85
C PHE A 320 16.91 -18.59 -0.66
N GLY A 321 16.25 -19.54 -0.15
CA GLY A 321 16.80 -20.82 0.29
C GLY A 321 16.03 -21.32 1.50
N ASN A 322 15.07 -20.54 2.02
CA ASN A 322 14.12 -21.06 2.98
C ASN A 322 13.03 -21.84 2.23
N PRO A 323 13.00 -23.20 2.35
CA PRO A 323 12.00 -24.02 1.65
C PRO A 323 10.55 -23.64 1.95
N LEU A 324 10.32 -23.05 3.12
CA LEU A 324 9.00 -22.61 3.57
C LEU A 324 8.49 -21.41 2.74
N GLU A 325 9.35 -20.43 2.49
CA GLU A 325 9.03 -19.26 1.66
C GLU A 325 8.75 -19.66 0.21
N GLU A 326 9.56 -20.56 -0.32
CA GLU A 326 9.36 -21.07 -1.69
C GLU A 326 8.05 -21.85 -1.82
N SER A 327 7.69 -22.65 -0.80
CA SER A 327 6.42 -23.37 -0.75
C SER A 327 5.22 -22.43 -0.73
N ARG A 328 5.26 -21.38 0.07
CA ARG A 328 4.21 -20.36 0.17
C ARG A 328 4.02 -19.60 -1.15
N LEU A 329 5.13 -19.24 -1.78
CA LEU A 329 5.07 -18.58 -3.09
C LEU A 329 4.45 -19.49 -4.15
N LYS A 330 4.78 -20.77 -4.17
CA LYS A 330 4.15 -21.77 -5.07
C LYS A 330 2.65 -21.92 -4.83
N GLN A 331 2.18 -21.82 -3.58
CA GLN A 331 0.74 -21.82 -3.28
C GLN A 331 0.04 -20.59 -3.86
N ILE A 332 0.65 -19.41 -3.75
CA ILE A 332 0.14 -18.18 -4.34
C ILE A 332 0.14 -18.30 -5.88
N GLU A 333 1.22 -18.79 -6.47
CA GLU A 333 1.30 -19.05 -7.93
C GLU A 333 0.17 -19.95 -8.42
N ALA A 334 -0.05 -21.08 -7.75
CA ALA A 334 -1.11 -22.01 -8.11
C ALA A 334 -2.49 -21.32 -8.09
N ARG A 335 -2.76 -20.46 -7.11
CA ARG A 335 -4.01 -19.71 -7.02
C ARG A 335 -4.18 -18.68 -8.12
N ILE A 336 -3.10 -18.02 -8.52
CA ILE A 336 -3.13 -17.02 -9.60
C ILE A 336 -3.32 -17.70 -10.96
N LEU A 337 -2.62 -18.81 -11.21
CA LEU A 337 -2.60 -19.49 -12.51
C LEU A 337 -3.80 -20.42 -12.74
N ASN A 338 -4.42 -20.95 -11.69
CA ASN A 338 -5.57 -21.86 -11.78
C ASN A 338 -6.93 -21.15 -11.86
N GLN A 339 -6.95 -19.82 -11.84
CA GLN A 339 -8.17 -19.06 -12.09
C GLN A 339 -8.42 -18.96 -13.61
N LYS A 340 -9.21 -19.87 -14.13
CA LYS A 340 -9.84 -19.81 -15.46
C LYS A 340 -11.34 -19.64 -15.32
#